data_93505b39f64df5b846b0a39274de48cf
#
_entry.id   93505b39f64df5b846b0a39274de48cf
#
_cell.length_a   1.000
_cell.length_b   1.000
_cell.length_c   1.000
_cell.angle_alpha   90.00
_cell.angle_beta   90.00
_cell.angle_gamma   90.00
#
_symmetry.space_group_name_H-M   'P 1'
#
loop_
_entity.id
_entity.type
_entity.pdbx_description
1 polymer ?
#
loop_
_entity_poly.entity_id
_entity_poly.type
_entity_poly.pdbx_seq_one_letter_code
_entity_poly.pdbx_strand_id
1 'polypeptide(L)'
;MRSYSVAMALGEPHIVLRIKTKEPVELGDFVGAFVSLGDEYDRYIRATNPNLAAEAHLFVREVRPGSIVAELVPWLSLAVPFIDGMDKVLIVDRFVRVWGGRFQALLGRGAESPPATRSELKNWADAVRAIATDPDGSLTLQAASFEDKKEKVTAAFKFTTPEARQALATIEQRQRELEATEQSDRERVLMRFTRSDIGDVSVGKRSGERVIIEEISDKPLALIYGSDLAEQRIKHEIREADENVYKKGFVVDVNIRSSAGKPVAYAVTNLHQVIDLPD
;
A
#
# COMPACT_ATOMS: atom_id res chain seq x y z
N MET A 1 -15.25 17.52 -35.61
CA MET A 1 -14.01 16.77 -35.35
C MET A 1 -12.86 17.78 -35.30
N ARG A 2 -12.42 18.18 -34.10
CA ARG A 2 -11.23 19.02 -33.94
C ARG A 2 -10.04 18.10 -33.80
N SER A 3 -9.18 18.14 -34.81
CA SER A 3 -7.88 17.48 -34.82
C SER A 3 -7.03 18.11 -33.71
N TYR A 4 -6.82 17.39 -32.62
CA TYR A 4 -5.80 17.75 -31.63
C TYR A 4 -4.42 17.42 -32.22
N SER A 5 -3.91 18.34 -33.03
CA SER A 5 -2.49 18.37 -33.35
C SER A 5 -1.77 18.78 -32.05
N VAL A 6 -1.34 17.79 -31.28
CA VAL A 6 -0.46 18.01 -30.13
C VAL A 6 0.89 18.46 -30.72
N ALA A 7 1.08 19.77 -30.83
CA ALA A 7 2.39 20.35 -31.02
C ALA A 7 3.25 19.88 -29.82
N MET A 8 4.19 18.99 -30.07
CA MET A 8 5.16 18.57 -29.09
C MET A 8 5.94 19.80 -28.63
N ALA A 9 5.60 20.31 -27.45
CA ALA A 9 6.47 21.29 -26.78
C ALA A 9 7.79 20.58 -26.46
N LEU A 10 8.88 21.17 -26.90
CA LEU A 10 10.25 20.78 -26.56
C LEU A 10 10.37 20.64 -25.04
N GLY A 11 10.76 19.46 -24.55
CA GLY A 11 11.05 19.25 -23.14
C GLY A 11 10.00 18.56 -22.28
N GLU A 12 8.98 17.91 -22.84
CA GLU A 12 8.04 17.12 -22.00
C GLU A 12 8.77 15.96 -21.32
N PRO A 13 8.64 15.86 -19.97
CA PRO A 13 9.26 14.76 -19.23
C PRO A 13 8.49 13.46 -19.40
N HIS A 14 9.24 12.37 -19.54
CA HIS A 14 8.72 11.02 -19.66
C HIS A 14 9.38 10.12 -18.63
N ILE A 15 8.64 9.12 -18.19
CA ILE A 15 9.17 7.98 -17.47
C ILE A 15 9.31 6.83 -18.46
N VAL A 16 10.50 6.31 -18.63
CA VAL A 16 10.74 5.16 -19.51
C VAL A 16 10.99 3.93 -18.64
N LEU A 17 10.07 2.95 -18.74
CA LEU A 17 10.20 1.64 -18.12
C LEU A 17 10.73 0.66 -19.17
N ARG A 18 11.88 0.04 -18.89
CA ARG A 18 12.46 -1.02 -19.72
C ARG A 18 12.53 -2.31 -18.95
N ILE A 19 11.82 -3.33 -19.41
CA ILE A 19 11.87 -4.69 -18.86
C ILE A 19 12.58 -5.56 -19.90
N LYS A 20 13.72 -6.12 -19.53
CA LYS A 20 14.49 -7.04 -20.34
C LYS A 20 14.46 -8.41 -19.67
N THR A 21 13.98 -9.42 -20.37
CA THR A 21 13.90 -10.80 -19.92
C THR A 21 14.39 -11.75 -21.02
N LYS A 22 14.84 -12.94 -20.65
CA LYS A 22 15.14 -14.04 -21.58
C LYS A 22 13.90 -14.88 -21.88
N GLU A 23 13.04 -15.01 -20.88
CA GLU A 23 11.81 -15.78 -20.97
C GLU A 23 10.59 -14.85 -21.08
N PRO A 24 9.45 -15.32 -21.59
CA PRO A 24 8.20 -14.54 -21.57
C PRO A 24 7.81 -14.14 -20.16
N VAL A 25 7.38 -12.91 -19.99
CA VAL A 25 6.85 -12.41 -18.72
C VAL A 25 5.37 -12.79 -18.61
N GLU A 26 4.95 -13.29 -17.45
CA GLU A 26 3.53 -13.54 -17.20
C GLU A 26 2.75 -12.22 -17.27
N LEU A 27 1.55 -12.26 -17.85
CA LEU A 27 0.72 -11.06 -18.03
C LEU A 27 0.42 -10.37 -16.70
N GLY A 28 0.14 -11.14 -15.64
CA GLY A 28 -0.12 -10.62 -14.29
C GLY A 28 1.07 -9.83 -13.74
N ASP A 29 2.26 -10.38 -13.84
CA ASP A 29 3.50 -9.75 -13.39
C ASP A 29 3.85 -8.50 -14.22
N PHE A 30 3.61 -8.58 -15.55
CA PHE A 30 3.78 -7.43 -16.44
C PHE A 30 2.85 -6.28 -16.06
N VAL A 31 1.54 -6.55 -15.96
CA VAL A 31 0.53 -5.54 -15.56
C VAL A 31 0.80 -5.03 -14.15
N GLY A 32 1.16 -5.92 -13.22
CA GLY A 32 1.52 -5.58 -11.85
C GLY A 32 2.66 -4.56 -11.76
N ALA A 33 3.69 -4.70 -12.58
CA ALA A 33 4.80 -3.75 -12.63
C ALA A 33 4.36 -2.33 -13.05
N PHE A 34 3.41 -2.21 -13.98
CA PHE A 34 2.87 -0.91 -14.42
C PHE A 34 1.94 -0.30 -13.39
N VAL A 35 1.03 -1.09 -12.83
CA VAL A 35 0.08 -0.62 -11.80
C VAL A 35 0.84 -0.14 -10.57
N SER A 36 1.79 -0.92 -10.09
CA SER A 36 2.59 -0.55 -8.92
C SER A 36 3.42 0.71 -9.16
N LEU A 37 3.96 0.91 -10.36
CA LEU A 37 4.67 2.15 -10.70
C LEU A 37 3.72 3.36 -10.71
N GLY A 38 2.49 3.20 -11.21
CA GLY A 38 1.46 4.23 -11.17
C GLY A 38 1.07 4.62 -9.74
N ASP A 39 0.84 3.62 -8.88
CA ASP A 39 0.51 3.83 -7.47
C ASP A 39 1.65 4.53 -6.70
N GLU A 40 2.89 4.15 -6.96
CA GLU A 40 4.05 4.79 -6.34
C GLU A 40 4.24 6.24 -6.82
N TYR A 41 3.94 6.51 -8.09
CA TYR A 41 3.96 7.87 -8.62
C TYR A 41 2.85 8.73 -7.98
N ASP A 42 1.62 8.23 -7.91
CA ASP A 42 0.51 8.91 -7.23
C ASP A 42 0.87 9.22 -5.76
N ARG A 43 1.40 8.24 -5.04
CA ARG A 43 1.85 8.41 -3.65
C ARG A 43 2.92 9.47 -3.52
N TYR A 44 3.91 9.44 -4.40
CA TYR A 44 5.00 10.43 -4.43
C TYR A 44 4.45 11.84 -4.63
N ILE A 45 3.56 12.05 -5.62
CA ILE A 45 2.95 13.35 -5.90
C ILE A 45 2.14 13.85 -4.70
N ARG A 46 1.30 12.98 -4.10
CA ARG A 46 0.51 13.36 -2.90
C ARG A 46 1.39 13.80 -1.74
N ALA A 47 2.53 13.16 -1.56
CA ALA A 47 3.47 13.49 -0.49
C ALA A 47 4.29 14.77 -0.74
N THR A 48 4.69 15.02 -1.99
CA THR A 48 5.61 16.12 -2.32
C THR A 48 4.93 17.34 -2.93
N ASN A 49 3.80 17.14 -3.60
CA ASN A 49 3.04 18.18 -4.31
C ASN A 49 1.52 17.96 -4.11
N PRO A 50 0.98 18.11 -2.89
CA PRO A 50 -0.42 17.78 -2.59
C PRO A 50 -1.44 18.54 -3.43
N ASN A 51 -1.11 19.75 -3.90
CA ASN A 51 -1.95 20.55 -4.79
C ASN A 51 -2.12 19.92 -6.19
N LEU A 52 -1.26 18.96 -6.55
CA LEU A 52 -1.27 18.25 -7.84
C LEU A 52 -1.77 16.80 -7.69
N ALA A 53 -2.26 16.43 -6.53
CA ALA A 53 -2.67 15.06 -6.22
C ALA A 53 -3.80 14.52 -7.13
N ALA A 54 -4.70 15.39 -7.59
CA ALA A 54 -5.77 15.02 -8.53
C ALA A 54 -5.24 14.67 -9.93
N GLU A 55 -4.03 15.11 -10.26
CA GLU A 55 -3.40 14.98 -11.58
C GLU A 55 -2.24 13.95 -11.58
N ALA A 56 -2.14 13.15 -10.52
CA ALA A 56 -1.03 12.21 -10.30
C ALA A 56 -1.19 10.89 -11.08
N HIS A 57 -1.55 10.97 -12.35
CA HIS A 57 -1.74 9.78 -13.21
C HIS A 57 -0.59 9.62 -14.21
N LEU A 58 -0.25 8.36 -14.49
CA LEU A 58 0.66 7.99 -15.57
C LEU A 58 -0.13 7.39 -16.74
N PHE A 59 0.17 7.84 -17.94
CA PHE A 59 -0.41 7.32 -19.17
C PHE A 59 0.64 6.57 -20.00
N VAL A 60 0.26 5.42 -20.51
CA VAL A 60 1.12 4.70 -21.48
C VAL A 60 1.00 5.39 -22.83
N ARG A 61 2.10 5.92 -23.31
CA ARG A 61 2.18 6.55 -24.63
C ARG A 61 2.52 5.55 -25.71
N GLU A 62 3.53 4.71 -25.45
CA GLU A 62 4.02 3.75 -26.42
C GLU A 62 4.59 2.53 -25.70
N VAL A 63 4.41 1.36 -26.32
CA VAL A 63 5.09 0.12 -25.93
C VAL A 63 5.76 -0.45 -27.18
N ARG A 64 7.05 -0.68 -27.10
CA ARG A 64 7.86 -1.16 -28.24
C ARG A 64 8.23 -2.64 -28.08
N PRO A 65 8.23 -3.43 -29.18
CA PRO A 65 8.62 -4.82 -29.13
C PRO A 65 10.16 -4.98 -28.97
N GLY A 66 10.57 -6.18 -28.48
CA GLY A 66 11.99 -6.57 -28.36
C GLY A 66 12.47 -6.68 -26.93
N SER A 67 12.72 -5.59 -26.25
CA SER A 67 12.61 -5.45 -24.78
C SER A 67 11.31 -4.73 -24.56
N ILE A 68 10.57 -5.04 -23.50
CA ILE A 68 9.36 -4.26 -23.19
C ILE A 68 9.84 -2.85 -22.80
N VAL A 69 9.67 -1.91 -23.70
CA VAL A 69 10.00 -0.49 -23.48
C VAL A 69 8.69 0.28 -23.50
N ALA A 70 8.29 0.80 -22.36
CA ALA A 70 7.12 1.64 -22.24
C ALA A 70 7.50 3.08 -21.94
N GLU A 71 7.00 3.99 -22.73
CA GLU A 71 7.01 5.42 -22.44
C GLU A 71 5.73 5.77 -21.66
N LEU A 72 5.92 6.30 -20.46
CA LEU A 72 4.85 6.75 -19.58
C LEU A 72 4.90 8.27 -19.48
N VAL A 73 3.76 8.91 -19.71
CA VAL A 73 3.64 10.37 -19.65
C VAL A 73 2.85 10.74 -18.40
N PRO A 74 3.44 11.54 -17.50
CA PRO A 74 2.69 12.11 -16.39
C PRO A 74 1.58 13.04 -16.88
N TRP A 75 0.35 12.87 -16.38
CA TRP A 75 -0.77 13.75 -16.73
C TRP A 75 -0.48 15.22 -16.43
N LEU A 76 0.31 15.51 -15.42
CA LEU A 76 0.85 16.84 -15.10
C LEU A 76 1.42 17.57 -16.32
N SER A 77 2.02 16.80 -17.25
CA SER A 77 2.57 17.36 -18.48
C SER A 77 1.51 17.82 -19.47
N LEU A 78 0.31 17.25 -19.38
CA LEU A 78 -0.77 17.45 -20.35
C LEU A 78 -1.83 18.46 -19.86
N ALA A 79 -2.10 18.52 -18.56
CA ALA A 79 -3.29 19.21 -18.01
C ALA A 79 -2.99 20.55 -17.31
N VAL A 80 -1.75 20.81 -16.87
CA VAL A 80 -1.45 22.00 -16.06
C VAL A 80 -0.55 22.97 -16.83
N PRO A 81 -1.12 23.96 -17.52
CA PRO A 81 -0.37 24.89 -18.34
C PRO A 81 0.52 25.88 -17.56
N PHE A 82 0.33 25.96 -16.22
CA PHE A 82 1.02 26.93 -15.37
C PHE A 82 2.26 26.39 -14.64
N ILE A 83 2.59 25.10 -14.80
CA ILE A 83 3.85 24.55 -14.28
C ILE A 83 4.91 24.70 -15.35
N ASP A 84 6.03 25.33 -15.01
CA ASP A 84 7.17 25.46 -15.91
C ASP A 84 7.67 24.08 -16.36
N GLY A 85 8.10 23.96 -17.62
CA GLY A 85 8.62 22.71 -18.15
C GLY A 85 9.82 22.19 -17.36
N MET A 86 10.63 23.05 -16.77
CA MET A 86 11.75 22.70 -15.91
C MET A 86 11.25 22.01 -14.62
N ASP A 87 10.19 22.50 -14.00
CA ASP A 87 9.63 21.92 -12.77
C ASP A 87 9.05 20.53 -13.02
N LYS A 88 8.41 20.32 -14.18
CA LYS A 88 7.91 19.01 -14.58
C LYS A 88 9.03 17.98 -14.73
N VAL A 89 10.14 18.36 -15.34
CA VAL A 89 11.34 17.50 -15.48
C VAL A 89 11.92 17.16 -14.11
N LEU A 90 12.01 18.13 -13.20
CA LEU A 90 12.52 17.91 -11.84
C LEU A 90 11.65 16.97 -11.02
N ILE A 91 10.32 17.05 -11.17
CA ILE A 91 9.38 16.14 -10.48
C ILE A 91 9.64 14.69 -10.91
N VAL A 92 9.75 14.44 -12.21
CA VAL A 92 9.98 13.08 -12.74
C VAL A 92 11.39 12.59 -12.38
N ASP A 93 12.40 13.43 -12.48
CA ASP A 93 13.77 13.10 -12.08
C ASP A 93 13.85 12.69 -10.59
N ARG A 94 13.26 13.47 -9.71
CA ARG A 94 13.21 13.19 -8.28
C ARG A 94 12.43 11.91 -7.97
N PHE A 95 11.31 11.69 -8.66
CA PHE A 95 10.54 10.45 -8.50
C PHE A 95 11.41 9.23 -8.79
N VAL A 96 12.11 9.19 -9.92
CA VAL A 96 12.97 8.06 -10.29
C VAL A 96 14.09 7.83 -9.27
N ARG A 97 14.67 8.91 -8.73
CA ARG A 97 15.68 8.81 -7.66
C ARG A 97 15.12 8.28 -6.35
N VAL A 98 13.97 8.80 -5.92
CA VAL A 98 13.29 8.35 -4.68
C VAL A 98 12.87 6.89 -4.81
N TRP A 99 12.29 6.51 -5.95
CA TRP A 99 11.91 5.13 -6.21
C TRP A 99 13.14 4.20 -6.17
N GLY A 100 14.22 4.58 -6.82
CA GLY A 100 15.49 3.84 -6.78
C GLY A 100 16.08 3.74 -5.37
N GLY A 101 16.05 4.83 -4.59
CA GLY A 101 16.51 4.85 -3.20
C GLY A 101 15.73 3.89 -2.30
N ARG A 102 14.39 3.89 -2.42
CA ARG A 102 13.52 2.94 -1.71
C ARG A 102 13.82 1.49 -2.08
N PHE A 103 14.07 1.21 -3.36
CA PHE A 103 14.48 -0.13 -3.78
C PHE A 103 15.83 -0.52 -3.17
N GLN A 104 16.82 0.36 -3.15
CA GLN A 104 18.11 0.09 -2.50
C GLN A 104 17.94 -0.20 -1.00
N ALA A 105 16.99 0.47 -0.34
CA ALA A 105 16.69 0.20 1.06
C ALA A 105 16.09 -1.21 1.29
N LEU A 106 15.31 -1.74 0.33
CA LEU A 106 14.84 -3.14 0.35
C LEU A 106 16.02 -4.13 0.23
N LEU A 107 17.10 -3.73 -0.43
CA LEU A 107 18.32 -4.52 -0.53
C LEU A 107 19.26 -4.36 0.70
N GLY A 108 18.84 -3.59 1.70
CA GLY A 108 19.70 -3.23 2.84
C GLY A 108 20.80 -2.22 2.50
N ARG A 109 20.65 -1.49 1.39
CA ARG A 109 21.58 -0.47 0.90
C ARG A 109 20.88 0.89 0.92
N GLY A 110 21.52 1.93 1.45
CA GLY A 110 20.97 3.29 1.45
C GLY A 110 20.29 3.70 2.76
N ALA A 111 19.91 4.99 2.85
CA ALA A 111 19.40 5.63 4.05
C ALA A 111 17.87 5.72 4.12
N GLU A 112 17.14 5.42 3.05
CA GLU A 112 15.69 5.51 3.01
C GLU A 112 15.04 4.32 3.72
N SER A 113 14.02 4.60 4.53
CA SER A 113 13.24 3.55 5.17
C SER A 113 12.47 2.76 4.12
N PRO A 114 12.51 1.44 4.15
CA PRO A 114 11.69 0.63 3.25
C PRO A 114 10.20 0.81 3.55
N PRO A 115 9.32 0.45 2.59
CA PRO A 115 7.88 0.51 2.77
C PRO A 115 7.44 -0.17 4.08
N ALA A 116 6.55 0.49 4.80
CA ALA A 116 6.10 0.02 6.11
C ALA A 116 4.67 -0.53 6.11
N THR A 117 3.85 -0.20 5.11
CA THR A 117 2.46 -0.67 5.01
C THR A 117 2.35 -1.92 4.13
N ARG A 118 1.32 -2.76 4.39
CA ARG A 118 1.03 -3.93 3.54
C ARG A 118 0.82 -3.55 2.07
N SER A 119 0.12 -2.43 1.81
CA SER A 119 -0.12 -1.95 0.46
C SER A 119 1.18 -1.58 -0.25
N GLU A 120 2.09 -0.90 0.45
CA GLU A 120 3.41 -0.56 -0.10
C GLU A 120 4.24 -1.80 -0.41
N LEU A 121 4.29 -2.75 0.52
CA LEU A 121 5.01 -4.02 0.32
C LEU A 121 4.44 -4.81 -0.86
N LYS A 122 3.09 -4.83 -1.01
CA LYS A 122 2.45 -5.46 -2.17
C LYS A 122 2.87 -4.78 -3.49
N ASN A 123 2.79 -3.45 -3.56
CA ASN A 123 3.20 -2.69 -4.75
C ASN A 123 4.66 -2.99 -5.12
N TRP A 124 5.56 -3.03 -4.13
CA TRP A 124 6.95 -3.38 -4.39
C TRP A 124 7.14 -4.82 -4.85
N ALA A 125 6.41 -5.77 -4.29
CA ALA A 125 6.44 -7.15 -4.77
C ALA A 125 5.99 -7.23 -6.24
N ASP A 126 4.89 -6.57 -6.58
CA ASP A 126 4.35 -6.55 -7.95
C ASP A 126 5.32 -5.87 -8.93
N ALA A 127 6.01 -4.80 -8.50
CA ALA A 127 7.03 -4.12 -9.31
C ALA A 127 8.21 -5.01 -9.69
N VAL A 128 8.63 -5.92 -8.81
CA VAL A 128 9.85 -6.72 -9.02
C VAL A 128 9.59 -8.11 -9.59
N ARG A 129 8.36 -8.65 -9.50
CA ARG A 129 8.00 -9.99 -10.00
C ARG A 129 8.26 -10.14 -11.49
N ALA A 130 8.01 -9.09 -12.27
CA ALA A 130 8.21 -9.13 -13.72
C ALA A 130 9.59 -9.64 -14.18
N ILE A 131 10.61 -9.55 -13.33
CA ILE A 131 11.96 -10.04 -13.65
C ILE A 131 12.50 -11.05 -12.62
N ALA A 132 11.87 -11.23 -11.48
CA ALA A 132 12.39 -12.11 -10.42
C ALA A 132 12.39 -13.59 -10.83
N THR A 133 11.45 -14.00 -11.68
CA THR A 133 11.33 -15.37 -12.21
C THR A 133 12.27 -15.62 -13.39
N ASP A 134 12.71 -14.57 -14.09
CA ASP A 134 13.61 -14.69 -15.23
C ASP A 134 15.03 -15.10 -14.80
N PRO A 135 15.77 -15.92 -15.59
CA PRO A 135 17.12 -16.33 -15.23
C PRO A 135 18.14 -15.17 -15.28
N ASP A 136 17.93 -14.16 -16.12
CA ASP A 136 18.89 -13.07 -16.35
C ASP A 136 18.17 -11.78 -16.81
N GLY A 137 17.12 -11.41 -16.08
CA GLY A 137 16.32 -10.24 -16.36
C GLY A 137 16.90 -8.96 -15.77
N SER A 138 16.39 -7.84 -16.26
CA SER A 138 16.64 -6.53 -15.65
C SER A 138 15.47 -5.58 -15.90
N LEU A 139 15.21 -4.72 -14.91
CA LEU A 139 14.27 -3.61 -15.02
C LEU A 139 15.05 -2.31 -14.89
N THR A 140 14.78 -1.37 -15.82
CA THR A 140 15.36 -0.02 -15.77
C THR A 140 14.23 0.98 -15.79
N LEU A 141 14.23 1.90 -14.83
CA LEU A 141 13.35 3.06 -14.77
C LEU A 141 14.18 4.31 -15.05
N GLN A 142 13.73 5.12 -15.99
CA GLN A 142 14.45 6.33 -16.40
C GLN A 142 13.51 7.54 -16.39
N ALA A 143 14.03 8.68 -15.96
CA ALA A 143 13.47 9.98 -16.25
C ALA A 143 14.14 10.51 -17.51
N ALA A 144 13.36 10.87 -18.50
CA ALA A 144 13.85 11.35 -19.77
C ALA A 144 13.07 12.60 -20.23
N SER A 145 13.73 13.45 -20.99
CA SER A 145 13.11 14.51 -21.79
C SER A 145 13.52 14.39 -23.24
N PHE A 146 12.69 14.86 -24.16
CA PHE A 146 13.01 14.87 -25.58
C PHE A 146 13.36 16.29 -26.01
N GLU A 147 14.60 16.49 -26.46
CA GLU A 147 15.07 17.70 -27.07
C GLU A 147 15.54 17.36 -28.53
N ASP A 148 15.01 18.05 -29.51
CA ASP A 148 15.35 17.82 -30.93
C ASP A 148 15.23 16.35 -31.38
N LYS A 149 14.19 15.66 -30.97
CA LYS A 149 13.96 14.22 -31.20
C LYS A 149 15.02 13.30 -30.57
N LYS A 150 15.88 13.81 -29.70
CA LYS A 150 16.85 13.01 -28.95
C LYS A 150 16.39 12.84 -27.51
N GLU A 151 16.41 11.59 -27.05
CA GLU A 151 16.13 11.24 -25.65
C GLU A 151 17.31 11.69 -24.79
N LYS A 152 17.03 12.55 -23.79
CA LYS A 152 18.00 13.00 -22.80
C LYS A 152 17.58 12.43 -21.44
N VAL A 153 18.32 11.43 -20.97
CA VAL A 153 18.09 10.82 -19.67
C VAL A 153 18.65 11.71 -18.57
N THR A 154 17.82 12.07 -17.59
CA THR A 154 18.20 12.92 -16.45
C THR A 154 18.41 12.12 -15.17
N ALA A 155 17.68 11.02 -14.99
CA ALA A 155 17.89 10.06 -13.92
C ALA A 155 17.62 8.65 -14.44
N ALA A 156 18.32 7.69 -13.90
CA ALA A 156 18.10 6.28 -14.20
C ALA A 156 18.37 5.42 -12.97
N PHE A 157 17.52 4.39 -12.82
CA PHE A 157 17.71 3.35 -11.84
C PHE A 157 17.50 1.98 -12.50
N LYS A 158 18.41 1.06 -12.24
CA LYS A 158 18.38 -0.29 -12.82
C LYS A 158 18.57 -1.33 -11.72
N PHE A 159 17.84 -2.43 -11.80
CA PHE A 159 18.08 -3.62 -10.99
C PHE A 159 17.96 -4.90 -11.84
N THR A 160 18.50 -5.96 -11.32
CA THR A 160 18.68 -7.25 -11.99
C THR A 160 17.86 -8.33 -11.29
N THR A 161 17.71 -9.51 -11.90
CA THR A 161 17.04 -10.67 -11.31
C THR A 161 17.53 -11.03 -9.90
N PRO A 162 18.86 -11.12 -9.61
CA PRO A 162 19.31 -11.41 -8.25
C PRO A 162 18.84 -10.36 -7.22
N GLU A 163 18.88 -9.08 -7.60
CA GLU A 163 18.40 -7.99 -6.74
C GLU A 163 16.87 -8.02 -6.54
N ALA A 164 16.12 -8.35 -7.59
CA ALA A 164 14.68 -8.53 -7.50
C ALA A 164 14.32 -9.67 -6.54
N ARG A 165 15.02 -10.80 -6.61
CA ARG A 165 14.83 -11.94 -5.69
C ARG A 165 15.16 -11.58 -4.25
N GLN A 166 16.26 -10.85 -4.04
CA GLN A 166 16.63 -10.36 -2.71
C GLN A 166 15.57 -9.40 -2.15
N ALA A 167 15.06 -8.48 -2.97
CA ALA A 167 14.00 -7.57 -2.58
C ALA A 167 12.72 -8.32 -2.22
N LEU A 168 12.30 -9.32 -3.01
CA LEU A 168 11.13 -10.17 -2.70
C LEU A 168 11.29 -10.88 -1.36
N ALA A 169 12.44 -11.49 -1.08
CA ALA A 169 12.69 -12.14 0.20
C ALA A 169 12.57 -11.17 1.38
N THR A 170 13.09 -9.93 1.23
CA THR A 170 12.96 -8.88 2.24
C THR A 170 11.50 -8.45 2.43
N ILE A 171 10.74 -8.31 1.33
CA ILE A 171 9.32 -7.95 1.35
C ILE A 171 8.52 -9.03 2.07
N GLU A 172 8.70 -10.31 1.71
CA GLU A 172 8.03 -11.45 2.33
C GLU A 172 8.34 -11.56 3.83
N GLN A 173 9.58 -11.32 4.22
CA GLN A 173 9.94 -11.29 5.63
C GLN A 173 9.19 -10.18 6.36
N ARG A 174 9.13 -8.97 5.82
CA ARG A 174 8.41 -7.85 6.42
C ARG A 174 6.90 -8.05 6.45
N GLN A 175 6.33 -8.67 5.42
CA GLN A 175 4.92 -9.06 5.43
C GLN A 175 4.63 -10.03 6.58
N ARG A 176 5.48 -11.05 6.79
CA ARG A 176 5.37 -11.97 7.94
C ARG A 176 5.53 -11.25 9.28
N GLU A 177 6.45 -10.29 9.39
CA GLU A 177 6.63 -9.49 10.61
C GLU A 177 5.38 -8.64 10.90
N LEU A 178 4.77 -8.02 9.89
CA LEU A 178 3.50 -7.29 10.03
C LEU A 178 2.34 -8.21 10.42
N GLU A 179 2.29 -9.42 9.86
CA GLU A 179 1.31 -10.44 10.22
C GLU A 179 1.53 -10.93 11.65
N ALA A 180 2.78 -11.22 12.03
CA ALA A 180 3.13 -11.61 13.39
C ALA A 180 2.81 -10.50 14.41
N THR A 181 3.02 -9.22 14.04
CA THR A 181 2.66 -8.09 14.91
C THR A 181 1.13 -7.95 15.04
N GLU A 182 0.36 -8.34 14.03
CA GLU A 182 -1.10 -8.45 14.11
C GLU A 182 -1.57 -9.68 14.90
N GLN A 183 -0.73 -10.71 15.00
CA GLN A 183 -0.93 -11.92 15.80
C GLN A 183 -0.39 -11.79 17.23
N SER A 184 0.09 -10.63 17.67
CA SER A 184 0.42 -10.38 19.08
C SER A 184 -0.88 -10.30 19.90
N ASP A 185 -1.60 -11.42 19.88
CA ASP A 185 -2.94 -11.55 20.38
C ASP A 185 -2.92 -11.75 21.88
N ARG A 186 -3.86 -11.14 22.52
CA ARG A 186 -4.20 -11.46 23.89
C ARG A 186 -5.32 -12.50 23.84
N GLU A 187 -5.05 -13.64 24.39
CA GLU A 187 -6.03 -14.72 24.52
C GLU A 187 -6.74 -14.64 25.88
N ARG A 188 -8.04 -14.95 25.86
CA ARG A 188 -8.87 -15.06 27.06
C ARG A 188 -8.87 -13.83 27.95
N VAL A 189 -8.83 -12.64 27.36
CA VAL A 189 -8.92 -11.38 28.12
C VAL A 189 -10.38 -11.01 28.39
N LEU A 190 -10.61 -10.36 29.51
CA LEU A 190 -11.93 -9.90 29.91
C LEU A 190 -12.26 -8.56 29.25
N MET A 191 -13.22 -8.56 28.36
CA MET A 191 -13.74 -7.39 27.65
C MET A 191 -15.08 -6.97 28.23
N ARG A 192 -15.27 -5.66 28.44
CA ARG A 192 -16.55 -5.06 28.87
C ARG A 192 -17.00 -4.00 27.88
N PHE A 193 -18.29 -3.97 27.60
CA PHE A 193 -18.88 -2.92 26.78
C PHE A 193 -19.04 -1.62 27.57
N THR A 194 -18.71 -0.49 26.95
CA THR A 194 -19.03 0.86 27.41
C THR A 194 -20.00 1.56 26.47
N ARG A 195 -20.12 1.05 25.24
CA ARG A 195 -21.11 1.43 24.25
C ARG A 195 -21.40 0.23 23.36
N SER A 196 -22.67 -0.10 23.18
CA SER A 196 -23.13 -1.15 22.26
C SER A 196 -23.94 -0.57 21.11
N ASP A 197 -23.97 -1.30 19.98
CA ASP A 197 -24.79 -1.00 18.80
C ASP A 197 -25.53 -2.28 18.39
N ILE A 198 -26.83 -2.17 18.06
CA ILE A 198 -27.68 -3.29 17.66
C ILE A 198 -27.54 -3.60 16.17
N GLY A 199 -27.01 -2.66 15.38
CA GLY A 199 -26.86 -2.78 13.94
C GLY A 199 -25.91 -3.90 13.51
N ASP A 200 -26.11 -4.44 12.29
CA ASP A 200 -25.20 -5.41 11.70
C ASP A 200 -23.91 -4.72 11.25
N VAL A 201 -22.80 -5.39 11.48
CA VAL A 201 -21.47 -4.85 11.15
C VAL A 201 -20.71 -5.84 10.28
N SER A 202 -20.06 -5.35 9.23
CA SER A 202 -19.19 -6.19 8.42
C SER A 202 -17.89 -6.49 9.17
N VAL A 203 -17.43 -7.74 9.11
CA VAL A 203 -16.13 -8.17 9.66
C VAL A 203 -15.00 -7.31 9.13
N GLY A 204 -14.04 -6.97 9.99
CA GLY A 204 -12.91 -6.12 9.68
C GLY A 204 -13.17 -4.60 9.70
N LYS A 205 -14.44 -4.17 9.88
CA LYS A 205 -14.81 -2.76 10.01
C LYS A 205 -15.10 -2.39 11.47
N ARG A 206 -14.96 -1.10 11.79
CA ARG A 206 -15.36 -0.57 13.11
C ARG A 206 -16.87 -0.68 13.29
N SER A 207 -17.30 -1.28 14.38
CA SER A 207 -18.71 -1.53 14.68
C SER A 207 -19.48 -0.33 15.25
N GLY A 208 -18.79 0.76 15.59
CA GLY A 208 -19.38 1.86 16.39
C GLY A 208 -19.43 1.58 17.88
N GLU A 209 -19.22 0.35 18.29
CA GLU A 209 -19.15 -0.11 19.69
C GLU A 209 -17.83 0.29 20.33
N ARG A 210 -17.84 0.44 21.65
CA ARG A 210 -16.65 0.69 22.45
C ARG A 210 -16.56 -0.26 23.61
N VAL A 211 -15.36 -0.75 23.85
CA VAL A 211 -15.07 -1.73 24.88
C VAL A 211 -13.80 -1.37 25.65
N ILE A 212 -13.73 -1.85 26.89
CA ILE A 212 -12.52 -1.79 27.73
C ILE A 212 -12.02 -3.20 27.95
N ILE A 213 -10.69 -3.37 27.86
CA ILE A 213 -9.94 -4.53 28.31
C ILE A 213 -8.88 -3.97 29.26
N GLU A 214 -9.15 -4.03 30.55
CA GLU A 214 -8.33 -3.38 31.60
C GLU A 214 -6.87 -3.82 31.58
N GLU A 215 -6.61 -5.09 31.24
CA GLU A 215 -5.25 -5.62 31.08
C GLU A 215 -4.43 -4.92 29.97
N ILE A 216 -5.10 -4.19 29.06
CA ILE A 216 -4.45 -3.57 27.90
C ILE A 216 -4.55 -2.04 27.97
N SER A 217 -5.72 -1.51 28.30
CA SER A 217 -5.98 -0.06 28.37
C SER A 217 -7.18 0.26 29.24
N ASP A 218 -7.04 1.27 30.11
CA ASP A 218 -8.13 1.84 30.91
C ASP A 218 -9.10 2.69 30.10
N LYS A 219 -8.82 2.95 28.83
CA LYS A 219 -9.64 3.80 27.96
C LYS A 219 -10.50 2.95 27.04
N PRO A 220 -11.79 3.34 26.84
CA PRO A 220 -12.64 2.69 25.86
C PRO A 220 -12.10 2.81 24.44
N LEU A 221 -11.84 1.68 23.79
CA LEU A 221 -11.37 1.61 22.41
C LEU A 221 -12.47 1.08 21.48
N ALA A 222 -12.32 1.31 20.18
CA ALA A 222 -13.26 0.83 19.18
C ALA A 222 -13.20 -0.70 19.06
N LEU A 223 -14.36 -1.33 18.93
CA LEU A 223 -14.48 -2.76 18.64
C LEU A 223 -14.52 -3.01 17.13
N ILE A 224 -13.83 -4.05 16.73
CA ILE A 224 -13.84 -4.61 15.38
C ILE A 224 -14.12 -6.10 15.54
N TYR A 225 -14.97 -6.69 14.72
CA TYR A 225 -15.13 -8.13 14.67
C TYR A 225 -14.12 -8.72 13.69
N GLY A 226 -13.23 -9.56 14.19
CA GLY A 226 -12.20 -10.25 13.42
C GLY A 226 -12.68 -11.55 12.78
N SER A 227 -13.84 -12.09 13.22
CA SER A 227 -14.48 -13.25 12.64
C SER A 227 -16.00 -13.14 12.67
N ASP A 228 -16.66 -13.75 11.67
CA ASP A 228 -18.13 -13.80 11.59
C ASP A 228 -18.74 -14.53 12.79
N LEU A 229 -18.08 -15.59 13.26
CA LEU A 229 -18.56 -16.37 14.40
C LEU A 229 -18.54 -15.56 15.69
N ALA A 230 -17.48 -14.79 15.93
CA ALA A 230 -17.39 -13.92 17.11
C ALA A 230 -18.43 -12.81 17.04
N GLU A 231 -18.66 -12.22 15.87
CA GLU A 231 -19.70 -11.22 15.65
C GLU A 231 -21.09 -11.77 15.99
N GLN A 232 -21.47 -12.89 15.38
CA GLN A 232 -22.78 -13.51 15.59
C GLN A 232 -23.04 -13.85 17.05
N ARG A 233 -22.06 -14.44 17.73
CA ARG A 233 -22.19 -14.84 19.15
C ARG A 233 -22.32 -13.63 20.08
N ILE A 234 -21.49 -12.60 19.87
CA ILE A 234 -21.54 -11.38 20.69
C ILE A 234 -22.84 -10.60 20.41
N LYS A 235 -23.24 -10.48 19.14
CA LYS A 235 -24.49 -9.81 18.77
C LYS A 235 -25.72 -10.54 19.29
N HIS A 236 -25.71 -11.86 19.33
CA HIS A 236 -26.77 -12.66 19.96
C HIS A 236 -26.92 -12.28 21.44
N GLU A 237 -25.84 -12.22 22.21
CA GLU A 237 -25.86 -11.81 23.61
C GLU A 237 -26.32 -10.36 23.81
N ILE A 238 -26.03 -9.45 22.87
CA ILE A 238 -26.51 -8.06 22.96
C ILE A 238 -27.99 -7.94 22.66
N ARG A 239 -28.51 -8.74 21.72
CA ARG A 239 -29.89 -8.62 21.21
C ARG A 239 -30.91 -9.44 22.02
N GLU A 240 -30.52 -10.62 22.47
CA GLU A 240 -31.46 -11.64 23.02
C GLU A 240 -31.29 -11.88 24.49
N ALA A 241 -30.26 -11.33 25.14
CA ALA A 241 -30.12 -11.48 26.57
C ALA A 241 -31.14 -10.60 27.31
N ASP A 242 -31.87 -11.19 28.26
CA ASP A 242 -32.79 -10.46 29.14
C ASP A 242 -32.09 -9.52 30.12
N GLU A 243 -30.74 -9.58 30.15
CA GLU A 243 -29.91 -8.83 31.08
C GLU A 243 -29.11 -7.73 30.40
N ASN A 244 -28.77 -6.69 31.17
CA ASN A 244 -28.03 -5.55 30.69
C ASN A 244 -26.59 -5.95 30.26
N VAL A 245 -26.27 -5.82 28.96
CA VAL A 245 -24.96 -6.13 28.38
C VAL A 245 -23.78 -5.43 29.09
N TYR A 246 -24.03 -4.28 29.71
CA TYR A 246 -23.02 -3.53 30.47
C TYR A 246 -22.66 -4.14 31.82
N LYS A 247 -23.45 -5.09 32.30
CA LYS A 247 -23.17 -5.92 33.49
C LYS A 247 -22.53 -7.25 33.12
N LYS A 248 -22.25 -7.49 31.87
CA LYS A 248 -21.61 -8.72 31.36
C LYS A 248 -20.16 -8.51 31.00
N GLY A 249 -19.35 -9.51 31.30
CA GLY A 249 -17.96 -9.62 30.86
C GLY A 249 -17.86 -10.69 29.76
N PHE A 250 -17.11 -10.39 28.74
CA PHE A 250 -16.87 -11.26 27.58
C PHE A 250 -15.43 -11.74 27.62
N VAL A 251 -15.20 -13.03 27.80
CA VAL A 251 -13.86 -13.62 27.70
C VAL A 251 -13.57 -13.90 26.24
N VAL A 252 -12.63 -13.14 25.68
CA VAL A 252 -12.38 -13.08 24.24
C VAL A 252 -10.90 -13.22 23.90
N ASP A 253 -10.62 -13.63 22.66
CA ASP A 253 -9.32 -13.47 22.03
C ASP A 253 -9.37 -12.20 21.17
N VAL A 254 -8.34 -11.36 21.27
CA VAL A 254 -8.30 -10.08 20.58
C VAL A 254 -6.95 -9.79 19.93
N ASN A 255 -7.01 -9.18 18.75
CA ASN A 255 -5.88 -8.54 18.11
C ASN A 255 -5.90 -7.04 18.41
N ILE A 256 -4.79 -6.50 18.89
CA ILE A 256 -4.68 -5.08 19.24
C ILE A 256 -4.31 -4.29 18.00
N ARG A 257 -5.22 -3.43 17.54
CA ARG A 257 -4.92 -2.46 16.49
C ARG A 257 -4.28 -1.23 17.10
N SER A 258 -3.05 -0.95 16.71
CA SER A 258 -2.27 0.19 17.21
C SER A 258 -2.04 1.23 16.11
N SER A 259 -1.95 2.50 16.53
CA SER A 259 -1.53 3.61 15.70
C SER A 259 -0.49 4.44 16.46
N ALA A 260 0.66 4.68 15.87
CA ALA A 260 1.79 5.34 16.51
C ALA A 260 2.16 4.72 17.88
N GLY A 261 2.14 3.39 17.98
CA GLY A 261 2.48 2.65 19.20
C GLY A 261 1.42 2.68 20.32
N LYS A 262 0.24 3.27 20.06
CA LYS A 262 -0.87 3.31 21.04
C LYS A 262 -2.05 2.48 20.55
N PRO A 263 -2.69 1.66 21.42
CA PRO A 263 -3.88 0.91 21.07
C PRO A 263 -5.01 1.86 20.66
N VAL A 264 -5.69 1.56 19.54
CA VAL A 264 -6.80 2.37 19.00
C VAL A 264 -8.09 1.56 18.78
N ALA A 265 -7.97 0.23 18.67
CA ALA A 265 -9.11 -0.67 18.54
C ALA A 265 -8.73 -2.10 18.94
N TYR A 266 -9.72 -2.90 19.29
CA TYR A 266 -9.61 -4.35 19.48
C TYR A 266 -10.36 -5.08 18.37
N ALA A 267 -9.70 -6.02 17.71
CA ALA A 267 -10.34 -6.92 16.76
C ALA A 267 -10.59 -8.28 17.45
N VAL A 268 -11.82 -8.55 17.82
CA VAL A 268 -12.20 -9.81 18.47
C VAL A 268 -12.23 -10.94 17.46
N THR A 269 -11.42 -11.97 17.68
CA THR A 269 -11.32 -13.14 16.82
C THR A 269 -12.13 -14.33 17.33
N ASN A 270 -12.31 -14.43 18.65
CA ASN A 270 -13.08 -15.51 19.28
C ASN A 270 -13.77 -15.03 20.55
N LEU A 271 -14.94 -15.64 20.87
CA LEU A 271 -15.64 -15.51 22.15
C LEU A 271 -15.65 -16.88 22.83
N HIS A 272 -15.04 -16.97 24.01
CA HIS A 272 -15.00 -18.20 24.80
C HIS A 272 -16.20 -18.31 25.73
N GLN A 273 -16.47 -17.25 26.49
CA GLN A 273 -17.47 -17.26 27.55
C GLN A 273 -18.05 -15.86 27.81
N VAL A 274 -19.29 -15.81 28.23
CA VAL A 274 -19.91 -14.61 28.79
C VAL A 274 -20.14 -14.87 30.27
N ILE A 275 -19.80 -13.91 31.12
CA ILE A 275 -19.92 -13.99 32.57
C ILE A 275 -20.66 -12.78 33.11
N ASP A 276 -21.37 -12.93 34.22
CA ASP A 276 -21.98 -11.81 34.95
C ASP A 276 -20.91 -11.13 35.80
N LEU A 277 -20.87 -9.80 35.71
CA LEU A 277 -19.95 -9.01 36.50
C LEU A 277 -20.61 -8.68 37.85
N PRO A 278 -19.85 -8.72 38.96
CA PRO A 278 -20.35 -8.26 40.23
C PRO A 278 -20.74 -6.77 40.16
N ASP A 279 -21.80 -6.41 40.88
CA ASP A 279 -22.28 -5.02 41.00
C ASP A 279 -21.25 -4.08 41.62
#